data_636bd4648133225c03d899304d29ed5b
#
_entry.id   636bd4648133225c03d899304d29ed5b
#
_cell.length_a   1.000
_cell.length_b   1.000
_cell.length_c   1.000
_cell.angle_alpha   90.00
_cell.angle_beta   90.00
_cell.angle_gamma   90.00
#
_symmetry.space_group_name_H-M   'P 1'
#
loop_
_entity.id
_entity.type
_entity.pdbx_description
1 polymer ?
#
loop_
_entity_poly.entity_id
_entity_poly.type
_entity_poly.pdbx_seq_one_letter_code
_entity_poly.pdbx_strand_id
1 'polypeptide(L)'
;MGEDIIRGIVEELGVKFDLMAEIEGQYIKINEFDGYVKDNDTYTKLEELAIRICESIRESWGDQIFDVDYEIIGQTGEYDLRFLIIL
;
A
#
# COMPACT_ATOMS: atom_id res chain seq x y z
N MET A 1 -4.36 -1.28 19.85
CA MET A 1 -5.55 -1.54 19.06
C MET A 1 -5.36 -1.22 17.59
N GLY A 2 -4.93 0.00 17.23
CA GLY A 2 -4.67 0.34 15.82
C GLY A 2 -3.55 -0.49 15.18
N GLU A 3 -2.51 -0.85 15.94
CA GLU A 3 -1.41 -1.66 15.43
C GLU A 3 -1.86 -3.06 15.01
N ASP A 4 -2.79 -3.67 15.71
CA ASP A 4 -3.28 -5.00 15.39
C ASP A 4 -4.07 -4.99 14.08
N ILE A 5 -4.84 -3.95 13.86
CA ILE A 5 -5.59 -3.75 12.61
C ILE A 5 -4.60 -3.59 11.44
N ILE A 6 -3.61 -2.73 11.60
CA ILE A 6 -2.61 -2.46 10.55
C ILE A 6 -1.80 -3.71 10.23
N ARG A 7 -1.40 -4.49 11.23
CA ARG A 7 -0.69 -5.76 11.04
C ARG A 7 -1.56 -6.77 10.28
N GLY A 8 -2.83 -6.87 10.63
CA GLY A 8 -3.77 -7.72 9.90
C GLY A 8 -3.90 -7.33 8.43
N ILE A 9 -3.98 -6.04 8.16
CA ILE A 9 -4.02 -5.51 6.79
C ILE A 9 -2.75 -5.91 6.03
N VAL A 10 -1.58 -5.70 6.62
CA VAL A 10 -0.29 -6.02 5.99
C VAL A 10 -0.20 -7.52 5.69
N GLU A 11 -0.58 -8.38 6.61
CA GLU A 11 -0.57 -9.83 6.39
C GLU A 11 -1.49 -10.24 5.24
N GLU A 12 -2.68 -9.69 5.20
CA GLU A 12 -3.65 -9.96 4.13
C GLU A 12 -3.14 -9.45 2.77
N LEU A 13 -2.62 -8.23 2.73
CA LEU A 13 -2.07 -7.64 1.52
C LEU A 13 -0.83 -8.38 1.03
N GLY A 14 0.06 -8.79 1.94
CA GLY A 14 1.26 -9.55 1.60
C GLY A 14 0.93 -10.84 0.88
N VAL A 15 -0.05 -11.57 1.36
CA VAL A 15 -0.52 -12.80 0.73
C VAL A 15 -1.18 -12.53 -0.62
N LYS A 16 -1.98 -11.46 -0.70
CA LYS A 16 -2.78 -11.17 -1.88
C LYS A 16 -1.98 -10.60 -3.05
N PHE A 17 -0.99 -9.78 -2.77
CA PHE A 17 -0.22 -9.05 -3.78
C PHE A 17 1.27 -9.41 -3.83
N ASP A 18 1.72 -10.34 -2.99
CA ASP A 18 3.13 -10.70 -2.85
C ASP A 18 4.01 -9.47 -2.55
N LEU A 19 3.57 -8.68 -1.59
CA LEU A 19 4.23 -7.43 -1.23
C LEU A 19 5.03 -7.58 0.06
N MET A 20 6.14 -6.84 0.12
CA MET A 20 6.91 -6.65 1.36
C MET A 20 6.58 -5.27 1.91
N ALA A 21 5.96 -5.23 3.07
CA ALA A 21 5.50 -3.99 3.67
C ALA A 21 6.11 -3.77 5.05
N GLU A 22 6.37 -2.50 5.37
CA GLU A 22 6.80 -2.07 6.69
C GLU A 22 5.72 -1.20 7.31
N ILE A 23 5.55 -1.30 8.62
CA ILE A 23 4.59 -0.51 9.36
C ILE A 23 5.30 0.67 10.01
N GLU A 24 4.86 1.88 9.70
CA GLU A 24 5.35 3.10 10.31
C GLU A 24 4.17 3.85 10.96
N GLY A 25 3.81 3.50 12.20
CA GLY A 25 2.64 4.06 12.86
C GLY A 25 1.36 3.67 12.15
N GLN A 26 0.64 4.63 11.60
CA GLN A 26 -0.57 4.41 10.80
C GLN A 26 -0.28 4.26 9.30
N TYR A 27 0.99 4.28 8.92
CA TYR A 27 1.38 4.12 7.53
C TYR A 27 1.83 2.70 7.24
N ILE A 28 1.46 2.21 6.08
CA ILE A 28 2.01 1.00 5.50
C ILE A 28 2.89 1.45 4.34
N LYS A 29 4.19 1.16 4.43
CA LYS A 29 5.16 1.52 3.40
C LYS A 29 5.57 0.28 2.64
N ILE A 30 5.44 0.33 1.32
CA ILE A 30 5.81 -0.76 0.45
C ILE A 30 7.02 -0.33 -0.36
N ASN A 31 8.14 -1.01 -0.13
CA ASN A 31 9.42 -0.76 -0.79
C ASN A 31 9.69 -1.82 -1.85
N GLU A 32 10.65 -1.53 -2.71
CA GLU A 32 11.21 -2.47 -3.68
C GLU A 32 10.22 -3.05 -4.68
N PHE A 33 9.84 -2.24 -5.65
CA PHE A 33 9.05 -2.70 -6.80
C PHE A 33 9.96 -3.13 -7.96
N ASP A 34 10.85 -4.09 -7.73
CA ASP A 34 11.83 -4.51 -8.73
C ASP A 34 11.22 -4.88 -10.09
N GLY A 35 9.99 -5.34 -10.11
CA GLY A 35 9.28 -5.66 -11.34
C GLY A 35 8.59 -4.49 -12.01
N TYR A 36 8.44 -3.35 -11.32
CA TYR A 36 7.60 -2.25 -11.78
C TYR A 36 8.39 -0.99 -12.18
N VAL A 37 9.67 -0.91 -11.88
CA VAL A 37 10.41 0.36 -11.88
C VAL A 37 11.25 0.61 -13.14
N LYS A 38 11.05 -0.11 -14.24
CA LYS A 38 11.98 -0.01 -15.38
C LYS A 38 11.45 0.66 -16.64
N ASP A 39 10.20 1.13 -16.65
CA ASP A 39 9.58 1.73 -17.83
C ASP A 39 9.03 3.13 -17.55
N ASN A 40 8.81 3.88 -18.65
CA ASN A 40 8.16 5.19 -18.59
C ASN A 40 6.72 5.14 -18.02
N ASP A 41 6.11 3.96 -17.99
CA ASP A 41 4.77 3.74 -17.48
C ASP A 41 4.74 3.33 -15.99
N THR A 42 5.89 3.35 -15.32
CA THR A 42 6.02 2.91 -13.92
C THR A 42 5.06 3.64 -12.99
N TYR A 43 4.97 4.95 -13.12
CA TYR A 43 4.08 5.75 -12.27
C TYR A 43 2.62 5.33 -12.45
N THR A 44 2.19 5.16 -13.68
CA THR A 44 0.82 4.73 -13.99
C THR A 44 0.51 3.35 -13.42
N LYS A 45 1.46 2.42 -13.56
CA LYS A 45 1.31 1.07 -13.02
C LYS A 45 1.25 1.06 -11.50
N LEU A 46 2.08 1.87 -10.84
CA LEU A 46 2.06 2.02 -9.39
C LEU A 46 0.75 2.65 -8.90
N GLU A 47 0.24 3.64 -9.63
CA GLU A 47 -1.04 4.25 -9.31
C GLU A 47 -2.19 3.23 -9.41
N GLU A 48 -2.22 2.44 -10.47
CA GLU A 48 -3.20 1.38 -10.63
C GLU A 48 -3.12 0.34 -9.50
N LEU A 49 -1.91 -0.07 -9.14
CA LEU A 49 -1.69 -0.99 -8.04
C LEU A 49 -2.15 -0.38 -6.71
N ALA A 50 -1.82 0.88 -6.46
CA ALA A 50 -2.22 1.59 -5.24
C ALA A 50 -3.74 1.66 -5.11
N ILE A 51 -4.44 1.97 -6.19
CA ILE A 51 -5.90 2.02 -6.22
C ILE A 51 -6.49 0.64 -5.90
N ARG A 52 -5.95 -0.42 -6.49
CA ARG A 52 -6.41 -1.78 -6.24
C ARG A 52 -6.19 -2.20 -4.79
N ILE A 53 -5.05 -1.83 -4.21
CA ILE A 53 -4.75 -2.10 -2.80
C ILE A 53 -5.74 -1.35 -1.91
N CYS A 54 -5.99 -0.07 -2.16
CA CYS A 54 -6.95 0.72 -1.41
C CYS A 54 -8.36 0.12 -1.48
N GLU A 55 -8.80 -0.30 -2.66
CA GLU A 55 -10.10 -0.97 -2.83
C GLU A 55 -10.17 -2.26 -2.02
N SER A 56 -9.11 -3.04 -2.04
CA SER A 56 -9.01 -4.29 -1.28
C SER A 56 -9.09 -4.06 0.23
N ILE A 57 -8.40 -3.04 0.73
CA ILE A 57 -8.45 -2.65 2.13
C ILE A 57 -9.87 -2.22 2.52
N ARG A 58 -10.50 -1.39 1.71
CA ARG A 58 -11.87 -0.91 1.98
C ARG A 58 -12.87 -2.05 2.00
N GLU A 59 -12.74 -3.02 1.10
CA GLU A 59 -13.63 -4.19 1.07
C GLU A 59 -13.46 -5.06 2.31
N SER A 60 -12.22 -5.33 2.71
CA SER A 60 -11.95 -6.25 3.81
C SER A 60 -12.02 -5.60 5.18
N TRP A 61 -11.66 -4.33 5.30
CA TRP A 61 -11.46 -3.64 6.57
C TRP A 61 -12.34 -2.41 6.77
N GLY A 62 -13.24 -2.14 5.85
CA GLY A 62 -14.09 -0.95 5.88
C GLY A 62 -14.91 -0.78 7.17
N ASP A 63 -15.19 -1.87 7.90
CA ASP A 63 -15.89 -1.82 9.18
C ASP A 63 -14.98 -1.45 10.36
N GLN A 64 -13.68 -1.54 10.18
CA GLN A 64 -12.68 -1.36 11.25
C GLN A 64 -11.85 -0.10 11.10
N ILE A 65 -11.84 0.50 9.92
CA ILE A 65 -11.13 1.73 9.62
C ILE A 65 -12.10 2.78 9.09
N PHE A 66 -11.72 4.05 9.23
CA PHE A 66 -12.52 5.13 8.65
C PHE A 66 -12.29 5.23 7.13
N ASP A 67 -11.02 5.21 6.71
CA ASP A 67 -10.66 5.24 5.29
C ASP A 67 -9.20 4.84 5.13
N VAL A 68 -8.76 4.72 3.89
CA VAL A 68 -7.37 4.52 3.51
C VAL A 68 -7.03 5.44 2.35
N ASP A 69 -5.86 6.04 2.42
CA ASP A 69 -5.34 6.89 1.36
C ASP A 69 -3.98 6.38 0.91
N TYR A 70 -3.53 6.77 -0.27
CA TYR A 70 -2.23 6.36 -0.77
C TYR A 70 -1.42 7.55 -1.26
N GLU A 71 -0.11 7.37 -1.30
CA GLU A 71 0.85 8.36 -1.76
C GLU A 71 1.97 7.64 -2.50
N ILE A 72 2.37 8.16 -3.66
CA ILE A 72 3.52 7.66 -4.39
C ILE A 72 4.66 8.65 -4.14
N ILE A 73 5.74 8.17 -3.53
CA ILE A 73 6.87 8.99 -3.11
C ILE A 73 8.09 8.61 -3.93
N GLY A 74 8.84 9.59 -4.40
CA GLY A 74 10.11 9.34 -5.08
C GLY A 74 10.28 10.13 -6.36
N GLN A 75 11.33 9.77 -7.07
CA GLN A 75 11.71 10.40 -8.35
C GLN A 75 11.71 9.35 -9.45
N THR A 76 11.83 9.80 -10.69
CA THR A 76 11.86 8.93 -11.86
C THR A 76 12.78 7.71 -11.66
N GLY A 77 12.20 6.53 -11.64
CA GLY A 77 12.93 5.27 -11.49
C GLY A 77 13.02 4.70 -10.08
N GLU A 78 12.71 5.49 -9.04
CA GLU A 78 12.74 5.04 -7.65
C GLU A 78 11.50 5.53 -6.91
N TYR A 79 10.43 4.73 -6.96
CA TYR A 79 9.18 5.05 -6.30
C TYR A 79 8.88 4.09 -5.17
N ASP A 80 8.34 4.63 -4.07
CA ASP A 80 7.76 3.86 -2.98
C ASP A 80 6.27 4.13 -2.90
N LEU A 81 5.49 3.14 -2.51
CA LEU A 81 4.09 3.32 -2.18
C LEU A 81 3.92 3.44 -0.67
N ARG A 82 3.05 4.32 -0.26
CA ARG A 82 2.75 4.56 1.13
C ARG A 82 1.25 4.69 1.30
N PHE A 83 0.70 3.92 2.23
CA PHE A 83 -0.73 3.93 2.52
C PHE A 83 -0.95 4.45 3.93
N LEU A 84 -1.85 5.42 4.06
CA LEU A 84 -2.28 5.93 5.35
C LEU A 84 -3.59 5.26 5.74
N ILE A 85 -3.58 4.56 6.86
CA ILE A 85 -4.79 3.95 7.41
C ILE A 85 -5.41 4.96 8.39
N ILE A 86 -6.59 5.43 8.06
CA ILE A 86 -7.32 6.42 8.86
C ILE A 86 -8.29 5.65 9.76
N LEU A 87 -7.99 5.66 11.03
CA LEU A 87 -8.74 4.92 12.06
C LEU A 87 -9.93 5.71 12.62
#